data_e1a307278cfff000fa918d54d4c19ab7
#
_entry.id   e1a307278cfff000fa918d54d4c19ab7
#
_cell.length_a   1.000
_cell.length_b   1.000
_cell.length_c   1.000
_cell.angle_alpha   90.00
_cell.angle_beta   90.00
_cell.angle_gamma   90.00
#
_symmetry.space_group_name_H-M   'P 1'
#
loop_
_entity.id
_entity.type
_entity.pdbx_description
1 polymer ?
#
loop_
_entity_poly.entity_id
_entity_poly.type
_entity_poly.pdbx_seq_one_letter_code
_entity_poly.pdbx_strand_id
1 'polypeptide(L)'
;GGTHDTKQAIFNGLDLEFGSWTNGLSAGTKNAYDNYYLAYPYLKLIKEGRIGIKELDEKVSNILRLIFRTSMSTLKTFGSLGSPEHGQVGRKIAEEGIVLLQNKNNVLPINLDKAEKIVVIGENAIKMMTVGGGSSSLKAKYEITPLVGLEKRIGLQAEVVYARGYVGEPIGEYNGVKTGQNLNDDRTEDELLAEALTVAKDADYVIFFGGLNKNEHQDCEDRDRKQFDLPYNQNKVITELAKVNKNLIVVNISGNAVDMPWVNDVPAIVQGWYLGSEAGSALASVLVGDVSPSGKLPFTFPAKLEHVGAHALGEYPGNKEDLAHSKNWGDTINTTYHEDIFVGYRWADKEKLTPLFPFGHGLSYTKFAYGKLSVDKRSMTVDETITFTICIKNTGTCEGQEVVQLYISDKKSSLPRPVKELKGFKKVRLAPGEEKEVTLTIDKEALSFFDDVRHEWVVEPGDFEAIIAASATDIKKKVKFALK
;
A
#
# COMPACT_ATOMS: atom_id res chain seq x y z
N GLY A 1 8.63 20.90 -1.47
CA GLY A 1 8.74 21.20 -2.85
C GLY A 1 7.48 21.55 -3.62
N GLY A 2 6.31 21.87 -2.99
CA GLY A 2 5.09 22.13 -3.75
C GLY A 2 4.82 23.60 -4.12
N THR A 3 5.64 24.54 -3.65
CA THR A 3 5.45 25.97 -3.92
C THR A 3 6.35 26.41 -5.07
N HIS A 4 5.79 27.03 -6.11
CA HIS A 4 6.52 27.41 -7.32
C HIS A 4 6.30 28.87 -7.77
N ASP A 5 5.36 29.59 -7.14
CA ASP A 5 5.07 31.00 -7.44
C ASP A 5 4.54 31.73 -6.22
N THR A 6 5.15 32.90 -5.92
CA THR A 6 4.79 33.70 -4.75
C THR A 6 3.35 34.21 -4.81
N LYS A 7 2.89 34.72 -5.95
CA LYS A 7 1.54 35.29 -6.04
C LYS A 7 0.47 34.22 -5.93
N GLN A 8 0.66 33.10 -6.64
CA GLN A 8 -0.28 31.97 -6.55
C GLN A 8 -0.33 31.42 -5.13
N ALA A 9 0.82 31.25 -4.46
CA ALA A 9 0.86 30.83 -3.07
C ALA A 9 0.07 31.78 -2.13
N ILE A 10 0.21 33.10 -2.35
CA ILE A 10 -0.49 34.10 -1.55
C ILE A 10 -2.01 34.03 -1.76
N PHE A 11 -2.46 34.06 -3.01
CA PHE A 11 -3.88 34.20 -3.34
C PHE A 11 -4.68 32.89 -3.27
N ASN A 12 -4.00 31.72 -3.36
CA ASN A 12 -4.64 30.40 -3.28
C ASN A 12 -4.61 29.80 -1.86
N GLY A 13 -4.29 30.60 -0.84
CA GLY A 13 -4.51 30.22 0.57
C GLY A 13 -3.38 29.42 1.22
N LEU A 14 -2.14 29.45 0.69
CA LEU A 14 -1.01 28.86 1.39
C LEU A 14 -0.59 29.74 2.56
N ASP A 15 -0.82 29.31 3.80
CA ASP A 15 -0.52 30.11 5.00
C ASP A 15 0.91 29.92 5.49
N LEU A 16 1.51 28.74 5.28
CA LEU A 16 2.84 28.37 5.75
C LEU A 16 3.59 27.57 4.70
N GLU A 17 4.80 28.01 4.34
CA GLU A 17 5.71 27.31 3.43
C GLU A 17 6.74 26.53 4.24
N PHE A 18 6.78 25.20 4.06
CA PHE A 18 7.88 24.37 4.52
C PHE A 18 8.95 24.32 3.45
N GLY A 19 10.19 24.53 3.85
CA GLY A 19 11.32 24.66 2.95
C GLY A 19 11.41 23.60 1.87
N SER A 20 11.70 24.04 0.66
CA SER A 20 11.89 23.18 -0.48
C SER A 20 13.10 23.63 -1.33
N TRP A 21 13.76 22.67 -1.91
CA TRP A 21 14.88 22.88 -2.82
C TRP A 21 14.39 23.17 -4.25
N THR A 22 13.58 24.21 -4.45
CA THR A 22 13.01 24.51 -5.75
C THR A 22 13.48 25.86 -6.29
N ASN A 23 13.71 25.89 -7.61
CA ASN A 23 13.87 27.09 -8.43
C ASN A 23 14.63 28.28 -7.82
N GLY A 24 15.96 28.16 -7.72
CA GLY A 24 16.83 29.24 -7.24
C GLY A 24 17.05 29.27 -5.72
N LEU A 25 16.49 28.34 -4.99
CA LEU A 25 16.86 28.12 -3.60
C LEU A 25 18.17 27.33 -3.58
N SER A 26 19.21 27.90 -2.99
CA SER A 26 20.51 27.24 -2.92
C SER A 26 20.63 26.41 -1.65
N ALA A 27 20.84 25.11 -1.80
CA ALA A 27 21.19 24.22 -0.71
C ALA A 27 22.44 24.74 0.03
N GLY A 28 22.38 24.78 1.36
CA GLY A 28 23.54 25.10 2.20
C GLY A 28 23.88 26.57 2.39
N THR A 29 23.06 27.51 1.91
CA THR A 29 23.20 28.92 2.27
C THR A 29 22.72 29.18 3.70
N LYS A 30 23.40 30.08 4.44
CA LYS A 30 23.06 30.39 5.85
C LYS A 30 21.63 30.86 6.07
N ASN A 31 21.00 31.47 5.04
CA ASN A 31 19.67 32.05 5.10
C ASN A 31 18.81 31.52 3.92
N ALA A 32 18.79 30.21 3.68
CA ALA A 32 17.98 29.62 2.61
C ALA A 32 16.48 29.96 2.74
N TYR A 33 15.99 30.11 3.96
CA TYR A 33 14.61 30.51 4.26
C TYR A 33 14.21 31.86 3.70
N ASP A 34 15.15 32.81 3.61
CA ASP A 34 14.89 34.16 3.13
C ASP A 34 14.46 34.17 1.65
N ASN A 35 14.84 33.15 0.90
CA ASN A 35 14.53 33.03 -0.53
C ASN A 35 13.25 32.23 -0.80
N TYR A 36 12.56 31.73 0.22
CA TYR A 36 11.30 31.05 0.04
C TYR A 36 10.21 31.98 -0.50
N TYR A 37 9.25 31.42 -1.20
CA TYR A 37 8.23 32.21 -1.91
C TYR A 37 7.40 33.10 -0.97
N LEU A 38 7.14 32.65 0.26
CA LEU A 38 6.45 33.42 1.30
C LEU A 38 7.40 34.24 2.21
N ALA A 39 8.70 34.33 1.88
CA ALA A 39 9.68 35.12 2.63
C ALA A 39 10.02 36.44 1.90
N TYR A 40 11.30 36.68 1.53
CA TYR A 40 11.70 37.93 0.85
C TYR A 40 10.95 38.20 -0.47
N PRO A 41 10.66 37.23 -1.34
CA PRO A 41 9.86 37.51 -2.53
C PRO A 41 8.48 38.11 -2.18
N TYR A 42 7.81 37.63 -1.12
CA TYR A 42 6.55 38.20 -0.65
C TYR A 42 6.74 39.60 -0.05
N LEU A 43 7.74 39.77 0.84
CA LEU A 43 8.06 41.08 1.44
C LEU A 43 8.37 42.13 0.36
N LYS A 44 9.04 41.73 -0.71
CA LYS A 44 9.34 42.62 -1.86
C LYS A 44 8.05 43.10 -2.53
N LEU A 45 7.11 42.20 -2.80
CA LEU A 45 5.81 42.56 -3.42
C LEU A 45 4.98 43.52 -2.54
N ILE A 46 5.03 43.38 -1.22
CA ILE A 46 4.38 44.30 -0.29
C ILE A 46 5.05 45.65 -0.34
N LYS A 47 6.41 45.75 -0.27
CA LYS A 47 7.14 46.99 -0.30
C LYS A 47 6.97 47.75 -1.62
N GLU A 48 6.77 47.04 -2.71
CA GLU A 48 6.49 47.61 -4.04
C GLU A 48 5.01 48.03 -4.21
N GLY A 49 4.17 47.80 -3.22
CA GLY A 49 2.73 48.11 -3.29
C GLY A 49 1.94 47.20 -4.27
N ARG A 50 2.52 46.09 -4.67
CA ARG A 50 1.91 45.14 -5.63
C ARG A 50 0.96 44.14 -4.97
N ILE A 51 1.08 43.97 -3.68
CA ILE A 51 0.21 43.12 -2.84
C ILE A 51 -0.05 43.91 -1.55
N GLY A 52 -1.28 43.82 -1.04
CA GLY A 52 -1.69 44.48 0.19
C GLY A 52 -1.23 43.72 1.45
N ILE A 53 -1.45 44.34 2.60
CA ILE A 53 -1.17 43.74 3.91
C ILE A 53 -2.28 42.76 4.32
N LYS A 54 -3.46 42.89 3.75
CA LYS A 54 -4.65 42.09 4.09
C LYS A 54 -4.38 40.57 3.95
N GLU A 55 -3.76 40.18 2.86
CA GLU A 55 -3.43 38.77 2.59
C GLU A 55 -2.43 38.22 3.60
N LEU A 56 -1.49 39.06 4.07
CA LEU A 56 -0.55 38.67 5.13
C LEU A 56 -1.30 38.51 6.47
N ASP A 57 -2.18 39.45 6.83
CA ASP A 57 -2.97 39.39 8.07
C ASP A 57 -3.88 38.16 8.12
N GLU A 58 -4.46 37.77 6.98
CA GLU A 58 -5.25 36.53 6.88
C GLU A 58 -4.40 35.29 7.19
N LYS A 59 -3.20 35.15 6.60
CA LYS A 59 -2.26 34.06 6.86
C LYS A 59 -1.82 34.03 8.32
N VAL A 60 -1.42 35.17 8.86
CA VAL A 60 -1.04 35.30 10.28
C VAL A 60 -2.21 34.90 11.18
N SER A 61 -3.43 35.33 10.87
CA SER A 61 -4.63 34.99 11.62
C SER A 61 -4.90 33.48 11.62
N ASN A 62 -4.69 32.80 10.48
CA ASN A 62 -4.86 31.37 10.38
C ASN A 62 -3.81 30.60 11.22
N ILE A 63 -2.56 31.03 11.16
CA ILE A 63 -1.46 30.45 11.97
C ILE A 63 -1.73 30.67 13.47
N LEU A 64 -2.09 31.90 13.87
CA LEU A 64 -2.41 32.21 15.26
C LEU A 64 -3.62 31.39 15.76
N ARG A 65 -4.65 31.25 14.93
CA ARG A 65 -5.82 30.42 15.26
C ARG A 65 -5.42 28.96 15.52
N LEU A 66 -4.51 28.42 14.72
CA LEU A 66 -3.96 27.08 14.93
C LEU A 66 -3.20 27.01 16.26
N ILE A 67 -2.30 27.97 16.53
CA ILE A 67 -1.53 28.05 17.78
C ILE A 67 -2.44 28.13 18.99
N PHE A 68 -3.46 29.01 18.96
CA PHE A 68 -4.43 29.13 20.08
C PHE A 68 -5.22 27.85 20.30
N ARG A 69 -5.63 27.17 19.24
CA ARG A 69 -6.39 25.91 19.34
C ARG A 69 -5.55 24.73 19.82
N THR A 70 -4.26 24.71 19.55
CA THR A 70 -3.36 23.61 19.89
C THR A 70 -2.50 23.94 21.13
N SER A 71 -1.53 24.84 21.00
CA SER A 71 -0.52 25.09 22.03
C SER A 71 -1.04 25.83 23.25
N MET A 72 -2.09 26.65 23.09
CA MET A 72 -2.69 27.45 24.17
C MET A 72 -4.03 26.88 24.69
N SER A 73 -4.45 25.73 24.20
CA SER A 73 -5.62 25.04 24.72
C SER A 73 -5.42 24.67 26.20
N THR A 74 -6.46 24.87 27.02
CA THR A 74 -6.48 24.41 28.40
C THR A 74 -6.66 22.90 28.53
N LEU A 75 -7.12 22.22 27.45
CA LEU A 75 -7.30 20.78 27.38
C LEU A 75 -5.98 20.11 26.94
N LYS A 76 -4.92 20.30 27.71
CA LYS A 76 -3.64 19.63 27.43
C LYS A 76 -3.60 18.29 28.13
N THR A 77 -3.81 17.22 27.36
CA THR A 77 -3.37 15.88 27.75
C THR A 77 -2.01 15.63 27.13
N PHE A 78 -1.00 15.37 27.98
CA PHE A 78 0.27 14.87 27.49
C PHE A 78 0.06 13.41 27.12
N GLY A 79 0.16 13.10 25.82
CA GLY A 79 0.18 11.71 25.35
C GLY A 79 1.43 10.97 25.79
N SER A 80 1.44 9.67 25.64
CA SER A 80 2.65 8.83 25.78
C SER A 80 3.33 8.68 24.43
N LEU A 81 4.65 8.50 24.42
CA LEU A 81 5.44 8.23 23.22
C LEU A 81 5.95 6.79 23.24
N GLY A 82 5.55 6.00 22.24
CA GLY A 82 6.03 4.62 22.08
C GLY A 82 5.75 3.73 23.29
N SER A 83 4.54 3.83 23.86
CA SER A 83 4.13 2.98 24.99
C SER A 83 3.82 1.54 24.52
N PRO A 84 3.74 0.56 25.43
CA PRO A 84 3.34 -0.81 25.08
C PRO A 84 1.96 -0.88 24.40
N GLU A 85 1.02 0.00 24.79
CA GLU A 85 -0.30 0.09 24.19
C GLU A 85 -0.22 0.57 22.73
N HIS A 86 0.69 1.51 22.42
CA HIS A 86 0.97 1.91 21.03
C HIS A 86 1.52 0.75 20.21
N GLY A 87 2.40 -0.09 20.81
CA GLY A 87 2.89 -1.32 20.18
C GLY A 87 1.73 -2.28 19.85
N GLN A 88 0.81 -2.50 20.78
CA GLN A 88 -0.37 -3.36 20.55
C GLN A 88 -1.29 -2.83 19.45
N VAL A 89 -1.51 -1.52 19.39
CA VAL A 89 -2.29 -0.88 18.32
C VAL A 89 -1.55 -1.03 16.98
N GLY A 90 -0.23 -0.79 16.95
CA GLY A 90 0.62 -0.99 15.77
C GLY A 90 0.56 -2.43 15.27
N ARG A 91 0.65 -3.41 16.16
CA ARG A 91 0.49 -4.83 15.84
C ARG A 91 -0.87 -5.12 15.22
N LYS A 92 -1.96 -4.63 15.83
CA LYS A 92 -3.31 -4.82 15.31
C LYS A 92 -3.49 -4.22 13.92
N ILE A 93 -2.97 -3.02 13.67
CA ILE A 93 -2.99 -2.39 12.33
C ILE A 93 -2.23 -3.27 11.32
N ALA A 94 -1.08 -3.80 11.71
CA ALA A 94 -0.28 -4.69 10.88
C ALA A 94 -1.03 -5.99 10.55
N GLU A 95 -1.61 -6.66 11.54
CA GLU A 95 -2.43 -7.87 11.38
C GLU A 95 -3.61 -7.64 10.42
N GLU A 96 -4.30 -6.51 10.53
CA GLU A 96 -5.42 -6.11 9.66
C GLU A 96 -4.99 -5.76 8.23
N GLY A 97 -3.72 -5.38 8.03
CA GLY A 97 -3.16 -4.99 6.74
C GLY A 97 -2.55 -6.14 5.94
N ILE A 98 -2.11 -7.23 6.58
CA ILE A 98 -1.52 -8.39 5.90
C ILE A 98 -2.53 -9.01 4.93
N VAL A 99 -2.07 -9.28 3.69
CA VAL A 99 -2.91 -9.84 2.63
C VAL A 99 -2.47 -11.26 2.28
N LEU A 100 -3.38 -12.22 2.42
CA LEU A 100 -3.18 -13.57 1.90
C LEU A 100 -3.51 -13.57 0.40
N LEU A 101 -2.47 -13.64 -0.44
CA LEU A 101 -2.63 -13.61 -1.89
C LEU A 101 -3.02 -14.96 -2.47
N GLN A 102 -2.45 -16.04 -1.94
CA GLN A 102 -2.68 -17.40 -2.40
C GLN A 102 -2.58 -18.39 -1.23
N ASN A 103 -3.43 -19.41 -1.23
CA ASN A 103 -3.39 -20.50 -0.24
C ASN A 103 -3.93 -21.81 -0.84
N LYS A 104 -3.16 -22.41 -1.75
CA LYS A 104 -3.50 -23.72 -2.36
C LYS A 104 -3.36 -24.81 -1.27
N ASN A 105 -4.25 -25.78 -1.29
CA ASN A 105 -4.25 -26.93 -0.39
C ASN A 105 -4.31 -26.59 1.10
N ASN A 106 -4.69 -25.36 1.46
CA ASN A 106 -4.74 -24.87 2.85
C ASN A 106 -3.41 -25.09 3.60
N VAL A 107 -2.29 -24.75 2.97
CA VAL A 107 -0.96 -24.79 3.59
C VAL A 107 -0.90 -23.85 4.80
N LEU A 108 -1.58 -22.70 4.72
CA LEU A 108 -1.80 -21.80 5.84
C LEU A 108 -3.22 -21.98 6.41
N PRO A 109 -3.43 -21.79 7.73
CA PRO A 109 -2.39 -21.54 8.74
C PRO A 109 -1.51 -22.74 9.01
N ILE A 110 -0.28 -22.50 9.49
CA ILE A 110 0.65 -23.53 9.93
C ILE A 110 0.01 -24.30 11.09
N ASN A 111 -0.04 -25.62 10.97
CA ASN A 111 -0.60 -26.46 12.01
C ASN A 111 0.49 -26.84 13.03
N LEU A 112 0.58 -26.08 14.13
CA LEU A 112 1.58 -26.30 15.16
C LEU A 112 1.37 -27.60 15.97
N ASP A 113 0.19 -28.19 15.95
CA ASP A 113 -0.06 -29.50 16.62
C ASP A 113 0.61 -30.66 15.86
N LYS A 114 1.02 -30.43 14.61
CA LYS A 114 1.61 -31.45 13.75
C LYS A 114 3.02 -31.11 13.28
N ALA A 115 3.39 -29.84 13.33
CA ALA A 115 4.70 -29.39 12.88
C ALA A 115 5.76 -29.69 13.94
N GLU A 116 6.81 -30.39 13.55
CA GLU A 116 7.99 -30.66 14.38
C GLU A 116 9.12 -29.67 13.99
N LYS A 117 9.24 -29.36 12.69
CA LYS A 117 10.31 -28.52 12.14
C LYS A 117 9.80 -27.49 11.15
N ILE A 118 10.06 -26.22 11.43
CA ILE A 118 9.74 -25.07 10.58
C ILE A 118 11.04 -24.39 10.18
N VAL A 119 11.28 -24.30 8.87
CA VAL A 119 12.47 -23.62 8.34
C VAL A 119 12.12 -22.24 7.85
N VAL A 120 12.86 -21.24 8.33
CA VAL A 120 12.74 -19.83 7.94
C VAL A 120 13.94 -19.48 7.05
N ILE A 121 13.67 -18.96 5.87
CA ILE A 121 14.71 -18.63 4.88
C ILE A 121 14.54 -17.17 4.43
N GLY A 122 15.65 -16.51 4.21
CA GLY A 122 15.69 -15.18 3.60
C GLY A 122 16.22 -14.07 4.51
N GLU A 123 16.92 -13.12 3.91
CA GLU A 123 17.46 -11.98 4.65
C GLU A 123 16.37 -11.14 5.31
N ASN A 124 15.21 -10.98 4.64
CA ASN A 124 14.09 -10.19 5.17
C ASN A 124 13.48 -10.80 6.45
N ALA A 125 13.81 -12.06 6.79
CA ALA A 125 13.42 -12.65 8.07
C ALA A 125 14.11 -11.98 9.27
N ILE A 126 15.32 -11.44 9.07
CA ILE A 126 16.15 -10.88 10.13
C ILE A 126 16.43 -9.38 9.99
N LYS A 127 16.14 -8.81 8.82
CA LYS A 127 16.44 -7.41 8.49
C LYS A 127 15.46 -6.44 9.15
N MET A 128 15.99 -5.41 9.83
CA MET A 128 15.19 -4.31 10.36
C MET A 128 14.81 -3.34 9.23
N MET A 129 13.53 -3.02 9.10
CA MET A 129 13.01 -2.23 7.97
C MET A 129 12.20 -1.01 8.38
N THR A 130 12.04 -0.73 9.67
CA THR A 130 11.32 0.48 10.13
C THR A 130 12.10 1.77 9.89
N VAL A 131 13.41 1.66 9.64
CA VAL A 131 14.28 2.82 9.42
C VAL A 131 13.85 3.65 8.20
N GLY A 132 13.16 3.04 7.23
CA GLY A 132 12.79 3.70 5.98
C GLY A 132 13.97 3.92 5.04
N GLY A 133 13.67 4.30 3.79
CA GLY A 133 14.66 4.65 2.76
C GLY A 133 14.37 6.05 2.25
N GLY A 134 15.08 7.06 2.75
CA GLY A 134 14.85 8.44 2.35
C GLY A 134 14.40 9.34 3.51
N SER A 135 13.57 10.34 3.22
CA SER A 135 13.09 11.31 4.22
C SER A 135 12.20 10.67 5.31
N SER A 136 11.68 9.48 5.06
CA SER A 136 10.94 8.67 6.04
C SER A 136 11.83 7.95 7.05
N SER A 137 13.15 8.10 6.98
CA SER A 137 14.09 7.48 7.93
C SER A 137 13.82 7.92 9.36
N LEU A 138 13.60 6.96 10.22
CA LEU A 138 13.38 7.18 11.65
C LEU A 138 14.13 6.13 12.48
N LYS A 139 14.47 6.50 13.71
CA LYS A 139 15.03 5.56 14.69
C LYS A 139 13.89 4.97 15.51
N ALA A 140 13.51 3.74 15.20
CA ALA A 140 12.53 3.02 15.98
C ALA A 140 13.05 2.76 17.43
N LYS A 141 12.14 2.77 18.40
CA LYS A 141 12.46 2.41 19.79
C LYS A 141 12.85 0.93 19.91
N TYR A 142 12.20 0.10 19.13
CA TYR A 142 12.46 -1.34 18.98
C TYR A 142 11.87 -1.83 17.65
N GLU A 143 12.31 -2.99 17.22
CA GLU A 143 11.74 -3.69 16.06
C GLU A 143 11.80 -5.20 16.30
N ILE A 144 10.67 -5.88 16.09
CA ILE A 144 10.57 -7.34 16.14
C ILE A 144 10.62 -7.84 14.70
N THR A 145 11.74 -8.44 14.32
CA THR A 145 11.90 -9.03 12.98
C THR A 145 11.01 -10.26 12.80
N PRO A 146 10.70 -10.68 11.56
CA PRO A 146 9.86 -11.86 11.31
C PRO A 146 10.37 -13.13 12.02
N LEU A 147 11.68 -13.40 11.98
CA LEU A 147 12.27 -14.57 12.67
C LEU A 147 12.02 -14.51 14.18
N VAL A 148 12.36 -13.39 14.82
CA VAL A 148 12.14 -13.22 16.27
C VAL A 148 10.66 -13.34 16.64
N GLY A 149 9.75 -12.83 15.81
CA GLY A 149 8.31 -12.96 16.01
C GLY A 149 7.85 -14.41 15.96
N LEU A 150 8.32 -15.17 14.97
CA LEU A 150 8.03 -16.61 14.82
C LEU A 150 8.60 -17.42 15.98
N GLU A 151 9.89 -17.25 16.33
CA GLU A 151 10.52 -17.95 17.44
C GLU A 151 9.75 -17.74 18.76
N LYS A 152 9.37 -16.48 19.04
CA LYS A 152 8.59 -16.15 20.25
C LYS A 152 7.22 -16.79 20.24
N ARG A 153 6.53 -16.82 19.08
CA ARG A 153 5.15 -17.36 18.99
C ARG A 153 5.12 -18.87 18.98
N ILE A 154 6.07 -19.51 18.30
CA ILE A 154 6.14 -20.97 18.18
C ILE A 154 6.68 -21.57 19.49
N GLY A 155 7.68 -20.93 20.10
CA GLY A 155 8.27 -21.40 21.38
C GLY A 155 8.79 -22.82 21.27
N LEU A 156 8.31 -23.71 22.15
CA LEU A 156 8.70 -25.12 22.19
C LEU A 156 7.78 -26.05 21.39
N GLN A 157 6.81 -25.52 20.64
CA GLN A 157 5.86 -26.32 19.89
C GLN A 157 6.49 -26.98 18.65
N ALA A 158 7.48 -26.34 18.04
CA ALA A 158 8.25 -26.86 16.92
C ALA A 158 9.67 -26.29 16.93
N GLU A 159 10.60 -27.00 16.31
CA GLU A 159 11.96 -26.47 16.05
C GLU A 159 11.89 -25.40 14.94
N VAL A 160 12.48 -24.22 15.19
CA VAL A 160 12.65 -23.16 14.19
C VAL A 160 14.10 -23.11 13.75
N VAL A 161 14.35 -23.40 12.47
CA VAL A 161 15.70 -23.37 11.87
C VAL A 161 15.77 -22.22 10.89
N TYR A 162 16.84 -21.42 10.95
CA TYR A 162 17.05 -20.31 10.03
C TYR A 162 18.18 -20.62 9.04
N ALA A 163 17.98 -20.26 7.76
CA ALA A 163 19.02 -20.22 6.72
C ALA A 163 18.94 -18.91 5.95
N ARG A 164 20.09 -18.37 5.55
CA ARG A 164 20.15 -17.06 4.90
C ARG A 164 19.46 -17.03 3.53
N GLY A 165 19.76 -18.00 2.68
CA GLY A 165 19.20 -18.17 1.34
C GLY A 165 19.71 -17.17 0.30
N TYR A 166 19.74 -15.89 0.64
CA TYR A 166 20.31 -14.81 -0.18
C TYR A 166 20.86 -13.69 0.68
N VAL A 167 21.78 -12.90 0.14
CA VAL A 167 22.31 -11.70 0.78
C VAL A 167 21.92 -10.47 -0.02
N GLY A 168 21.34 -9.51 0.68
CA GLY A 168 21.04 -8.20 0.13
C GLY A 168 22.15 -7.20 0.43
N GLU A 169 22.06 -6.03 -0.17
CA GLU A 169 22.92 -4.92 0.17
C GLU A 169 22.64 -4.39 1.58
N PRO A 170 23.66 -3.95 2.33
CA PRO A 170 23.44 -3.28 3.61
C PRO A 170 22.54 -2.06 3.42
N ILE A 171 21.63 -1.81 4.35
CA ILE A 171 20.85 -0.56 4.33
C ILE A 171 21.83 0.60 4.51
N GLY A 172 21.85 1.52 3.54
CA GLY A 172 22.63 2.74 3.61
C GLY A 172 22.16 3.63 4.77
N GLU A 173 23.05 4.53 5.21
CA GLU A 173 22.65 5.60 6.11
C GLU A 173 21.85 6.66 5.34
N TYR A 174 20.67 6.98 5.82
CA TYR A 174 19.94 8.13 5.36
C TYR A 174 19.64 9.05 6.54
N ASN A 175 20.01 10.31 6.42
CA ASN A 175 19.91 11.29 7.51
C ASN A 175 20.58 10.84 8.83
N GLY A 176 21.63 10.03 8.75
CA GLY A 176 22.37 9.55 9.92
C GLY A 176 21.66 8.46 10.75
N VAL A 177 20.54 7.92 10.27
CA VAL A 177 19.83 6.82 10.95
C VAL A 177 20.41 5.49 10.52
N LYS A 178 20.86 4.68 11.50
CA LYS A 178 21.42 3.33 11.32
C LYS A 178 20.61 2.31 12.10
N THR A 179 20.44 1.11 11.55
CA THR A 179 19.83 -0.01 12.30
C THR A 179 20.79 -0.59 13.34
N GLY A 180 22.08 -0.45 13.12
CA GLY A 180 23.12 -1.10 13.92
C GLY A 180 23.33 -2.59 13.62
N GLN A 181 22.57 -3.14 12.65
CA GLN A 181 22.74 -4.52 12.22
C GLN A 181 23.99 -4.68 11.34
N ASN A 182 24.75 -5.77 11.57
CA ASN A 182 25.73 -6.27 10.61
C ASN A 182 25.13 -7.49 9.91
N LEU A 183 24.78 -7.34 8.65
CA LEU A 183 24.19 -8.39 7.82
C LEU A 183 25.17 -8.91 6.76
N ASN A 184 26.47 -8.60 6.86
CA ASN A 184 27.48 -9.11 5.93
C ASN A 184 27.55 -10.63 6.02
N ASP A 185 27.66 -11.25 4.84
CA ASP A 185 27.83 -12.68 4.69
C ASP A 185 28.73 -12.90 3.46
N ASP A 186 29.87 -13.51 3.65
CA ASP A 186 30.90 -13.70 2.59
C ASP A 186 30.67 -14.98 1.79
N ARG A 187 29.62 -15.75 2.08
CA ARG A 187 29.28 -16.96 1.33
C ARG A 187 28.74 -16.62 -0.05
N THR A 188 29.03 -17.47 -1.00
CA THR A 188 28.52 -17.35 -2.36
C THR A 188 27.02 -17.65 -2.43
N GLU A 189 26.34 -17.18 -3.48
CA GLU A 189 24.93 -17.47 -3.71
C GLU A 189 24.65 -18.98 -3.78
N ASP A 190 25.58 -19.77 -4.34
CA ASP A 190 25.42 -21.22 -4.46
C ASP A 190 25.58 -21.93 -3.09
N GLU A 191 26.47 -21.47 -2.24
CA GLU A 191 26.60 -21.97 -0.84
C GLU A 191 25.35 -21.67 -0.03
N LEU A 192 24.81 -20.43 -0.12
CA LEU A 192 23.59 -20.03 0.56
C LEU A 192 22.37 -20.81 0.07
N LEU A 193 22.27 -21.03 -1.25
CA LEU A 193 21.21 -21.84 -1.83
C LEU A 193 21.31 -23.30 -1.38
N ALA A 194 22.51 -23.88 -1.39
CA ALA A 194 22.72 -25.27 -0.97
C ALA A 194 22.35 -25.50 0.49
N GLU A 195 22.74 -24.59 1.38
CA GLU A 195 22.31 -24.61 2.79
C GLU A 195 20.77 -24.56 2.89
N ALA A 196 20.13 -23.58 2.23
CA ALA A 196 18.70 -23.40 2.24
C ALA A 196 17.92 -24.66 1.78
N LEU A 197 18.37 -25.27 0.68
CA LEU A 197 17.77 -26.51 0.17
C LEU A 197 17.97 -27.69 1.11
N THR A 198 19.14 -27.78 1.74
CA THR A 198 19.46 -28.85 2.70
C THR A 198 18.52 -28.83 3.89
N VAL A 199 18.35 -27.66 4.52
CA VAL A 199 17.48 -27.55 5.71
C VAL A 199 15.99 -27.61 5.36
N ALA A 200 15.61 -27.18 4.14
CA ALA A 200 14.21 -27.16 3.68
C ALA A 200 13.66 -28.55 3.34
N LYS A 201 14.52 -29.49 2.95
CA LYS A 201 14.10 -30.81 2.42
C LYS A 201 13.29 -31.63 3.43
N ASP A 202 13.70 -31.60 4.71
CA ASP A 202 13.11 -32.39 5.78
C ASP A 202 12.26 -31.54 6.73
N ALA A 203 11.86 -30.33 6.31
CA ALA A 203 11.00 -29.46 7.07
C ALA A 203 9.52 -29.72 6.80
N ASP A 204 8.69 -29.63 7.83
CA ASP A 204 7.22 -29.71 7.69
C ASP A 204 6.70 -28.48 6.95
N TYR A 205 7.28 -27.32 7.23
CA TYR A 205 6.99 -26.05 6.55
C TYR A 205 8.25 -25.28 6.25
N VAL A 206 8.29 -24.62 5.10
CA VAL A 206 9.33 -23.65 4.74
C VAL A 206 8.70 -22.29 4.56
N ILE A 207 9.22 -21.28 5.24
CA ILE A 207 8.76 -19.90 5.13
C ILE A 207 9.90 -19.07 4.55
N PHE A 208 9.74 -18.61 3.31
CA PHE A 208 10.67 -17.70 2.67
C PHE A 208 10.25 -16.25 2.87
N PHE A 209 11.07 -15.47 3.56
CA PHE A 209 10.90 -14.02 3.69
C PHE A 209 11.78 -13.31 2.68
N GLY A 210 11.14 -12.79 1.65
CA GLY A 210 11.79 -12.05 0.57
C GLY A 210 11.05 -10.79 0.22
N GLY A 211 11.32 -10.28 -0.98
CA GLY A 211 10.73 -9.04 -1.47
C GLY A 211 11.77 -7.96 -1.69
N LEU A 212 11.35 -6.73 -1.46
CA LEU A 212 12.19 -5.54 -1.53
C LEU A 212 12.72 -5.17 -0.15
N ASN A 213 13.54 -4.13 -0.11
CA ASN A 213 13.99 -3.49 1.12
C ASN A 213 14.02 -1.96 0.94
N LYS A 214 14.67 -1.24 1.85
CA LYS A 214 14.73 0.23 1.84
C LYS A 214 16.01 0.79 1.19
N ASN A 215 16.73 -0.01 0.42
CA ASN A 215 17.91 0.44 -0.32
C ASN A 215 17.53 1.19 -1.59
N GLU A 216 18.52 1.92 -2.16
CA GLU A 216 18.39 2.56 -3.45
C GLU A 216 17.91 1.57 -4.53
N HIS A 217 17.02 2.04 -5.41
CA HIS A 217 16.43 1.26 -6.50
C HIS A 217 15.56 0.08 -6.04
N GLN A 218 15.07 0.12 -4.81
CA GLN A 218 14.03 -0.77 -4.27
C GLN A 218 12.85 0.06 -3.76
N ASP A 219 12.45 -0.06 -2.48
CA ASP A 219 11.40 0.81 -1.89
C ASP A 219 12.04 2.00 -1.14
N CYS A 220 12.71 2.86 -1.87
CA CYS A 220 13.45 4.02 -1.38
C CYS A 220 12.93 5.29 -2.08
N GLU A 221 13.00 6.42 -1.38
CA GLU A 221 12.71 7.74 -1.94
C GLU A 221 13.78 8.16 -2.96
N ASP A 222 13.40 8.88 -4.00
CA ASP A 222 14.28 9.46 -5.04
C ASP A 222 15.06 8.46 -5.90
N ARG A 223 14.82 7.17 -5.77
CA ARG A 223 15.54 6.13 -6.50
C ARG A 223 14.57 5.06 -6.98
N ASP A 224 14.00 5.28 -8.16
CA ASP A 224 13.07 4.34 -8.79
C ASP A 224 13.69 2.96 -9.03
N ARG A 225 12.85 1.95 -8.97
CA ARG A 225 13.24 0.58 -9.33
C ARG A 225 13.65 0.49 -10.79
N LYS A 226 14.72 -0.24 -11.05
CA LYS A 226 15.24 -0.46 -12.42
C LYS A 226 14.60 -1.64 -13.12
N GLN A 227 14.04 -2.58 -12.36
CA GLN A 227 13.44 -3.82 -12.87
C GLN A 227 12.25 -4.26 -12.05
N PHE A 228 11.36 -5.05 -12.64
CA PHE A 228 10.16 -5.54 -11.97
C PHE A 228 10.43 -6.81 -11.15
N ASP A 229 11.48 -7.55 -11.48
CA ASP A 229 11.94 -8.75 -10.77
C ASP A 229 12.29 -8.48 -9.31
N LEU A 230 12.27 -9.52 -8.50
CA LEU A 230 12.86 -9.49 -7.16
C LEU A 230 14.39 -9.29 -7.28
N PRO A 231 14.97 -8.43 -6.43
CA PRO A 231 16.42 -8.20 -6.41
C PRO A 231 17.17 -9.42 -5.91
N TYR A 232 18.48 -9.44 -6.19
CA TYR A 232 19.39 -10.55 -5.83
C TYR A 232 18.96 -11.85 -6.54
N ASN A 233 19.27 -13.00 -6.03
CA ASN A 233 18.89 -14.29 -6.62
C ASN A 233 17.58 -14.89 -6.05
N GLN A 234 16.70 -14.05 -5.45
CA GLN A 234 15.51 -14.51 -4.72
C GLN A 234 14.59 -15.40 -5.58
N ASN A 235 14.33 -15.01 -6.84
CA ASN A 235 13.48 -15.82 -7.73
C ASN A 235 14.04 -17.23 -7.95
N LYS A 236 15.38 -17.37 -8.08
CA LYS A 236 16.06 -18.68 -8.16
C LYS A 236 15.86 -19.48 -6.87
N VAL A 237 16.10 -18.87 -5.72
CA VAL A 237 15.95 -19.53 -4.41
C VAL A 237 14.52 -20.04 -4.20
N ILE A 238 13.50 -19.20 -4.45
CA ILE A 238 12.08 -19.59 -4.30
C ILE A 238 11.74 -20.76 -5.25
N THR A 239 12.18 -20.67 -6.52
CA THR A 239 11.92 -21.71 -7.51
C THR A 239 12.53 -23.05 -7.11
N GLU A 240 13.76 -23.06 -6.59
CA GLU A 240 14.42 -24.28 -6.15
C GLU A 240 13.79 -24.84 -4.86
N LEU A 241 13.40 -23.97 -3.90
CA LEU A 241 12.67 -24.37 -2.70
C LEU A 241 11.33 -25.04 -3.02
N ALA A 242 10.59 -24.52 -4.00
CA ALA A 242 9.30 -25.10 -4.42
C ALA A 242 9.42 -26.53 -4.95
N LYS A 243 10.59 -26.92 -5.45
CA LYS A 243 10.86 -28.31 -5.93
C LYS A 243 11.07 -29.27 -4.76
N VAL A 244 11.63 -28.81 -3.65
CA VAL A 244 12.03 -29.68 -2.53
C VAL A 244 11.02 -29.72 -1.39
N ASN A 245 10.19 -28.68 -1.21
CA ASN A 245 9.19 -28.65 -0.15
C ASN A 245 7.82 -28.19 -0.68
N LYS A 246 6.78 -29.01 -0.44
CA LYS A 246 5.41 -28.76 -0.91
C LYS A 246 4.61 -27.79 -0.01
N ASN A 247 5.10 -27.51 1.18
CA ASN A 247 4.52 -26.57 2.12
C ASN A 247 5.34 -25.25 2.18
N LEU A 248 5.83 -24.82 1.02
CA LEU A 248 6.53 -23.55 0.88
C LEU A 248 5.55 -22.38 1.00
N ILE A 249 5.84 -21.47 1.91
CA ILE A 249 5.13 -20.21 2.12
C ILE A 249 6.08 -19.07 1.74
N VAL A 250 5.68 -18.20 0.82
CA VAL A 250 6.44 -17.00 0.49
C VAL A 250 5.77 -15.80 1.11
N VAL A 251 6.50 -15.08 1.96
CA VAL A 251 6.11 -13.79 2.52
C VAL A 251 6.86 -12.70 1.78
N ASN A 252 6.15 -11.99 0.90
CA ASN A 252 6.68 -10.87 0.14
C ASN A 252 6.61 -9.60 0.96
N ILE A 253 7.75 -9.02 1.32
CA ILE A 253 7.85 -7.73 2.01
C ILE A 253 8.18 -6.68 0.96
N SER A 254 7.19 -5.87 0.59
CA SER A 254 7.35 -4.79 -0.39
C SER A 254 6.25 -3.75 -0.25
N GLY A 255 6.51 -2.51 -0.63
CA GLY A 255 5.51 -1.46 -0.78
C GLY A 255 4.83 -1.47 -2.16
N ASN A 256 5.39 -2.23 -3.10
CA ASN A 256 4.99 -2.29 -4.51
C ASN A 256 4.74 -3.73 -4.97
N ALA A 257 4.10 -3.86 -6.16
CA ALA A 257 4.04 -5.12 -6.87
C ALA A 257 5.43 -5.55 -7.34
N VAL A 258 5.66 -6.86 -7.37
CA VAL A 258 6.87 -7.49 -7.88
C VAL A 258 6.51 -8.61 -8.83
N ASP A 259 7.42 -8.98 -9.73
CA ASP A 259 7.26 -10.17 -10.55
C ASP A 259 7.34 -11.44 -9.69
N MET A 260 6.45 -12.39 -9.96
CA MET A 260 6.36 -13.66 -9.25
C MET A 260 6.33 -14.83 -10.25
N PRO A 261 7.43 -15.10 -10.96
CA PRO A 261 7.45 -16.16 -11.99
C PRO A 261 7.16 -17.55 -11.42
N TRP A 262 7.35 -17.73 -10.14
CA TRP A 262 7.11 -18.94 -9.34
C TRP A 262 5.69 -19.06 -8.77
N VAL A 263 4.77 -18.13 -9.06
CA VAL A 263 3.42 -18.06 -8.46
C VAL A 263 2.60 -19.35 -8.61
N ASN A 264 2.82 -20.09 -9.70
CA ASN A 264 2.11 -21.34 -9.92
C ASN A 264 2.65 -22.52 -9.09
N ASP A 265 3.91 -22.48 -8.72
CA ASP A 265 4.64 -23.55 -8.03
C ASP A 265 4.60 -23.39 -6.50
N VAL A 266 4.39 -22.17 -6.00
CA VAL A 266 4.31 -21.86 -4.56
C VAL A 266 2.87 -21.97 -4.08
N PRO A 267 2.56 -22.83 -3.09
CA PRO A 267 1.18 -23.01 -2.64
C PRO A 267 0.62 -21.85 -1.82
N ALA A 268 1.44 -21.15 -1.02
CA ALA A 268 0.99 -20.07 -0.16
C ALA A 268 1.84 -18.80 -0.34
N ILE A 269 1.18 -17.67 -0.56
CA ILE A 269 1.82 -16.37 -0.78
C ILE A 269 1.12 -15.32 0.09
N VAL A 270 1.92 -14.59 0.88
CA VAL A 270 1.48 -13.52 1.78
C VAL A 270 2.16 -12.21 1.39
N GLN A 271 1.40 -11.14 1.24
CA GLN A 271 1.93 -9.78 1.13
C GLN A 271 2.08 -9.20 2.53
N GLY A 272 3.32 -9.04 2.96
CA GLY A 272 3.69 -8.67 4.33
C GLY A 272 3.97 -7.18 4.51
N TRP A 273 4.00 -6.37 3.45
CA TRP A 273 4.25 -4.92 3.50
C TRP A 273 5.47 -4.51 4.37
N TYR A 274 5.51 -3.24 4.81
CA TYR A 274 6.38 -2.69 5.84
C TYR A 274 5.54 -2.36 7.07
N LEU A 275 5.49 -3.29 8.02
CA LEU A 275 4.51 -3.31 9.11
C LEU A 275 4.99 -2.61 10.40
N GLY A 276 6.13 -1.93 10.38
CA GLY A 276 6.65 -1.21 11.53
C GLY A 276 7.25 -2.12 12.62
N SER A 277 7.34 -1.61 13.84
CA SER A 277 8.06 -2.26 14.95
C SER A 277 7.54 -3.64 15.33
N GLU A 278 6.26 -3.91 15.10
CA GLU A 278 5.59 -5.18 15.44
C GLU A 278 5.45 -6.13 14.25
N ALA A 279 6.19 -5.89 13.16
CA ALA A 279 6.10 -6.69 11.93
C ALA A 279 6.20 -8.20 12.18
N GLY A 280 7.20 -8.62 12.95
CA GLY A 280 7.39 -10.04 13.27
C GLY A 280 6.26 -10.63 14.09
N SER A 281 5.75 -9.90 15.09
CA SER A 281 4.62 -10.35 15.90
C SER A 281 3.34 -10.52 15.07
N ALA A 282 3.06 -9.56 14.19
CA ALA A 282 1.88 -9.59 13.33
C ALA A 282 1.96 -10.72 12.28
N LEU A 283 3.11 -10.86 11.60
CA LEU A 283 3.31 -11.94 10.64
C LEU A 283 3.23 -13.30 11.29
N ALA A 284 3.84 -13.49 12.47
CA ALA A 284 3.77 -14.75 13.20
C ALA A 284 2.31 -15.12 13.55
N SER A 285 1.52 -14.17 14.08
CA SER A 285 0.13 -14.45 14.45
C SER A 285 -0.75 -14.81 13.24
N VAL A 286 -0.53 -14.20 12.09
CA VAL A 286 -1.25 -14.56 10.86
C VAL A 286 -0.79 -15.94 10.37
N LEU A 287 0.52 -16.20 10.28
CA LEU A 287 1.05 -17.44 9.73
C LEU A 287 0.64 -18.69 10.51
N VAL A 288 0.52 -18.57 11.85
CA VAL A 288 0.09 -19.70 12.70
C VAL A 288 -1.43 -19.74 12.96
N GLY A 289 -2.19 -18.79 12.44
CA GLY A 289 -3.65 -18.78 12.50
C GLY A 289 -4.25 -18.19 13.79
N ASP A 290 -3.48 -17.48 14.62
CA ASP A 290 -4.05 -16.70 15.73
C ASP A 290 -4.99 -15.62 15.21
N VAL A 291 -4.68 -15.08 14.04
CA VAL A 291 -5.50 -14.10 13.32
C VAL A 291 -5.70 -14.57 11.88
N SER A 292 -6.96 -14.64 11.44
CA SER A 292 -7.28 -14.90 10.03
C SER A 292 -6.98 -13.63 9.20
N PRO A 293 -6.19 -13.72 8.13
CA PRO A 293 -5.88 -12.57 7.28
C PRO A 293 -7.14 -11.95 6.70
N SER A 294 -7.16 -10.63 6.63
CA SER A 294 -8.33 -9.86 6.19
C SER A 294 -7.97 -8.59 5.38
N GLY A 295 -6.69 -8.35 5.16
CA GLY A 295 -6.21 -7.29 4.30
C GLY A 295 -6.63 -7.50 2.85
N LYS A 296 -6.79 -6.41 2.10
CA LYS A 296 -7.08 -6.40 0.67
C LYS A 296 -6.06 -5.55 -0.06
N LEU A 297 -5.67 -5.96 -1.27
CA LEU A 297 -4.73 -5.20 -2.08
C LEU A 297 -5.27 -3.80 -2.41
N PRO A 298 -4.56 -2.73 -2.08
CA PRO A 298 -4.97 -1.35 -2.39
C PRO A 298 -4.66 -0.92 -3.83
N PHE A 299 -3.99 -1.78 -4.59
CA PHE A 299 -3.68 -1.59 -6.01
C PHE A 299 -3.60 -2.93 -6.73
N THR A 300 -3.61 -2.89 -8.06
CA THR A 300 -3.51 -4.08 -8.91
C THR A 300 -2.06 -4.56 -8.99
N PHE A 301 -1.82 -5.85 -8.76
CA PHE A 301 -0.54 -6.49 -9.12
C PHE A 301 -0.61 -6.90 -10.58
N PRO A 302 0.11 -6.26 -11.49
CA PRO A 302 0.09 -6.60 -12.90
C PRO A 302 0.78 -7.96 -13.12
N ALA A 303 0.35 -8.70 -14.14
CA ALA A 303 1.05 -9.94 -14.53
C ALA A 303 2.38 -9.67 -15.24
N LYS A 304 2.54 -8.48 -15.80
CA LYS A 304 3.76 -7.99 -16.46
C LYS A 304 3.83 -6.48 -16.31
N LEU A 305 5.04 -5.91 -16.36
CA LEU A 305 5.23 -4.47 -16.25
C LEU A 305 4.51 -3.70 -17.38
N GLU A 306 4.48 -4.26 -18.59
CA GLU A 306 3.81 -3.70 -19.75
C GLU A 306 2.26 -3.68 -19.62
N HIS A 307 1.71 -4.30 -18.58
CA HIS A 307 0.29 -4.20 -18.24
C HIS A 307 -0.06 -2.96 -17.40
N VAL A 308 0.92 -2.12 -17.07
CA VAL A 308 0.71 -0.82 -16.41
C VAL A 308 0.59 0.27 -17.47
N GLY A 309 -0.41 1.14 -17.41
CA GLY A 309 -0.73 2.12 -18.46
C GLY A 309 0.47 2.95 -18.90
N ALA A 310 1.14 3.62 -17.96
CA ALA A 310 2.31 4.44 -18.26
C ALA A 310 3.47 3.66 -18.94
N HIS A 311 3.68 2.39 -18.56
CA HIS A 311 4.67 1.52 -19.21
C HIS A 311 4.20 1.04 -20.58
N ALA A 312 2.92 0.65 -20.70
CA ALA A 312 2.31 0.22 -21.97
C ALA A 312 2.40 1.29 -23.04
N LEU A 313 2.23 2.55 -22.65
CA LEU A 313 2.30 3.72 -23.53
C LEU A 313 3.73 4.25 -23.71
N GLY A 314 4.69 3.76 -22.95
CA GLY A 314 6.09 4.20 -23.00
C GLY A 314 6.33 5.58 -22.42
N GLU A 315 5.48 6.03 -21.50
CA GLU A 315 5.50 7.36 -20.88
C GLU A 315 6.27 7.41 -19.57
N TYR A 316 6.52 6.28 -18.93
CA TYR A 316 7.35 6.19 -17.75
C TYR A 316 8.80 5.80 -18.13
N PRO A 317 9.82 6.43 -17.54
CA PRO A 317 9.80 7.42 -16.45
C PRO A 317 9.64 8.87 -16.92
N GLY A 318 9.31 9.13 -18.16
CA GLY A 318 9.12 10.44 -18.75
C GLY A 318 9.54 10.49 -20.22
N ASN A 319 9.54 11.68 -20.80
CA ASN A 319 9.89 11.89 -22.19
C ASN A 319 11.33 11.41 -22.49
N LYS A 320 11.48 10.53 -23.49
CA LYS A 320 12.77 9.89 -23.83
C LYS A 320 13.84 10.90 -24.28
N GLU A 321 13.45 11.99 -24.94
CA GLU A 321 14.36 13.03 -25.38
C GLU A 321 14.88 13.82 -24.19
N ASP A 322 13.99 14.22 -23.27
CA ASP A 322 14.38 14.90 -22.02
C ASP A 322 15.31 14.01 -21.19
N LEU A 323 14.98 12.73 -21.03
CA LEU A 323 15.80 11.75 -20.31
C LEU A 323 17.19 11.60 -20.93
N ALA A 324 17.30 11.60 -22.26
CA ALA A 324 18.59 11.49 -22.94
C ALA A 324 19.48 12.73 -22.75
N HIS A 325 18.88 13.89 -22.52
CA HIS A 325 19.57 15.16 -22.32
C HIS A 325 19.75 15.53 -20.83
N SER A 326 19.02 14.89 -19.92
CA SER A 326 19.13 15.13 -18.48
C SER A 326 20.50 14.65 -17.96
N LYS A 327 21.25 15.57 -17.33
CA LYS A 327 22.60 15.31 -16.78
C LYS A 327 22.69 15.64 -15.31
N ASN A 328 21.75 16.42 -14.79
CA ASN A 328 21.79 16.94 -13.43
C ASN A 328 20.48 16.68 -12.71
N TRP A 329 20.57 16.53 -11.41
CA TRP A 329 19.39 16.56 -10.54
C TRP A 329 18.75 17.94 -10.63
N GLY A 330 17.56 18.06 -11.15
CA GLY A 330 16.87 19.33 -11.37
C GLY A 330 16.66 19.67 -12.83
N ASP A 331 17.20 18.88 -13.76
CA ASP A 331 16.82 18.98 -15.16
C ASP A 331 15.34 18.58 -15.30
N THR A 332 14.58 19.36 -16.04
CA THR A 332 13.15 19.11 -16.23
C THR A 332 12.93 17.95 -17.18
N ILE A 333 12.17 16.96 -16.74
CA ILE A 333 11.70 15.84 -17.55
C ILE A 333 10.19 15.97 -17.67
N ASN A 334 9.70 16.13 -18.89
CA ASN A 334 8.27 16.18 -19.14
C ASN A 334 7.67 14.77 -19.11
N THR A 335 6.50 14.66 -18.50
CA THR A 335 5.74 13.41 -18.44
C THR A 335 4.33 13.68 -18.97
N THR A 336 3.85 12.78 -19.81
CA THR A 336 2.49 12.82 -20.34
C THR A 336 1.69 11.65 -19.74
N TYR A 337 0.43 11.86 -19.51
CA TYR A 337 -0.48 10.88 -18.90
C TYR A 337 -1.61 10.54 -19.88
N HIS A 338 -1.28 9.88 -21.01
CA HIS A 338 -2.30 9.47 -22.00
C HIS A 338 -3.19 8.31 -21.52
N GLU A 339 -2.78 7.60 -20.44
CA GLU A 339 -3.68 6.68 -19.76
C GLU A 339 -4.85 7.39 -19.09
N ASP A 340 -4.74 8.71 -18.86
CA ASP A 340 -5.78 9.56 -18.31
C ASP A 340 -6.27 9.03 -16.93
N ILE A 341 -7.59 8.98 -16.71
CA ILE A 341 -8.20 8.43 -15.49
C ILE A 341 -8.11 6.91 -15.37
N PHE A 342 -7.61 6.24 -16.41
CA PHE A 342 -7.54 4.77 -16.47
C PHE A 342 -6.24 4.25 -15.84
N VAL A 343 -6.16 4.29 -14.51
CA VAL A 343 -5.02 3.80 -13.74
C VAL A 343 -5.41 2.54 -12.94
N GLY A 344 -4.47 1.61 -12.76
CA GLY A 344 -4.66 0.41 -11.96
C GLY A 344 -5.75 -0.52 -12.53
N TYR A 345 -6.75 -0.89 -11.70
CA TYR A 345 -7.84 -1.77 -12.16
C TYR A 345 -8.70 -1.16 -13.26
N ARG A 346 -8.79 0.18 -13.33
CA ARG A 346 -9.52 0.87 -14.40
C ARG A 346 -8.86 0.67 -15.75
N TRP A 347 -7.52 0.70 -15.79
CA TRP A 347 -6.73 0.36 -16.97
C TRP A 347 -6.87 -1.11 -17.34
N ALA A 348 -6.72 -2.00 -16.36
CA ALA A 348 -6.88 -3.44 -16.59
C ALA A 348 -8.28 -3.79 -17.15
N ASP A 349 -9.33 -3.18 -16.64
CA ASP A 349 -10.70 -3.35 -17.15
C ASP A 349 -10.85 -2.82 -18.59
N LYS A 350 -10.31 -1.61 -18.87
CA LYS A 350 -10.36 -0.98 -20.20
C LYS A 350 -9.66 -1.84 -21.25
N GLU A 351 -8.45 -2.27 -20.96
CA GLU A 351 -7.60 -3.06 -21.86
C GLU A 351 -7.86 -4.57 -21.78
N LYS A 352 -8.82 -5.00 -20.93
CA LYS A 352 -9.21 -6.41 -20.71
C LYS A 352 -8.03 -7.29 -20.31
N LEU A 353 -7.14 -6.76 -19.47
CA LEU A 353 -5.97 -7.45 -18.97
C LEU A 353 -6.33 -8.29 -17.75
N THR A 354 -5.72 -9.47 -17.65
CA THR A 354 -5.81 -10.30 -16.45
C THR A 354 -4.64 -9.94 -15.54
N PRO A 355 -4.89 -9.36 -14.34
CA PRO A 355 -3.82 -9.09 -13.39
C PRO A 355 -3.30 -10.37 -12.74
N LEU A 356 -2.10 -10.32 -12.18
CA LEU A 356 -1.58 -11.38 -11.30
C LEU A 356 -2.45 -11.50 -10.06
N PHE A 357 -2.68 -10.36 -9.37
CA PHE A 357 -3.68 -10.23 -8.31
C PHE A 357 -4.45 -8.91 -8.50
N PRO A 358 -5.78 -8.94 -8.53
CA PRO A 358 -6.56 -7.74 -8.78
C PRO A 358 -6.62 -6.80 -7.57
N PHE A 359 -6.89 -5.53 -7.82
CA PHE A 359 -7.27 -4.58 -6.77
C PHE A 359 -8.40 -5.14 -5.89
N GLY A 360 -8.27 -4.98 -4.58
CA GLY A 360 -9.24 -5.47 -3.60
C GLY A 360 -9.12 -6.97 -3.28
N HIS A 361 -8.16 -7.70 -3.90
CA HIS A 361 -7.93 -9.12 -3.63
C HIS A 361 -7.30 -9.33 -2.25
N GLY A 362 -7.73 -10.41 -1.61
CA GLY A 362 -7.19 -10.92 -0.36
C GLY A 362 -8.06 -12.06 0.15
N LEU A 363 -7.43 -13.17 0.52
CA LEU A 363 -8.07 -14.38 1.02
C LEU A 363 -8.16 -14.35 2.55
N SER A 364 -8.91 -15.30 3.08
CA SER A 364 -9.08 -15.54 4.51
C SER A 364 -8.92 -17.05 4.79
N TYR A 365 -8.68 -17.43 6.05
CA TYR A 365 -8.70 -18.84 6.46
C TYR A 365 -10.12 -19.40 6.58
N THR A 366 -11.13 -18.52 6.46
CA THR A 366 -12.53 -18.91 6.38
C THR A 366 -13.14 -18.56 5.02
N LYS A 367 -14.42 -18.90 4.83
CA LYS A 367 -15.15 -18.65 3.59
C LYS A 367 -16.39 -17.81 3.87
N PHE A 368 -16.72 -16.91 2.94
CA PHE A 368 -17.88 -16.04 3.05
C PHE A 368 -18.86 -16.28 1.91
N ALA A 369 -20.13 -16.45 2.25
CA ALA A 369 -21.24 -16.49 1.30
C ALA A 369 -21.89 -15.10 1.22
N TYR A 370 -22.17 -14.67 0.00
CA TYR A 370 -22.87 -13.43 -0.32
C TYR A 370 -24.32 -13.74 -0.67
N GLY A 371 -25.24 -13.32 0.21
CA GLY A 371 -26.67 -13.55 0.09
C GLY A 371 -27.32 -12.73 -1.05
N LYS A 372 -28.61 -12.48 -0.90
CA LYS A 372 -29.38 -11.66 -1.86
C LYS A 372 -29.02 -10.19 -1.70
N LEU A 373 -28.70 -9.53 -2.81
CA LEU A 373 -28.56 -8.08 -2.86
C LEU A 373 -29.95 -7.44 -2.99
N SER A 374 -30.25 -6.47 -2.16
CA SER A 374 -31.42 -5.61 -2.24
C SER A 374 -31.02 -4.15 -2.37
N VAL A 375 -31.93 -3.35 -2.91
CA VAL A 375 -31.81 -1.90 -3.03
C VAL A 375 -33.12 -1.29 -2.51
N ASP A 376 -33.03 -0.22 -1.76
CA ASP A 376 -34.18 0.44 -1.13
C ASP A 376 -35.13 1.08 -2.16
N LYS A 377 -34.59 1.57 -3.26
CA LYS A 377 -35.36 2.17 -4.38
C LYS A 377 -34.68 1.88 -5.73
N ARG A 378 -35.44 1.97 -6.81
CA ARG A 378 -34.95 1.73 -8.19
C ARG A 378 -34.40 2.97 -8.88
N SER A 379 -34.67 4.14 -8.33
CA SER A 379 -34.16 5.41 -8.84
C SER A 379 -33.99 6.41 -7.72
N MET A 380 -33.08 7.36 -7.90
CA MET A 380 -32.85 8.51 -7.01
C MET A 380 -32.79 9.80 -7.80
N THR A 381 -33.03 10.92 -7.15
CA THR A 381 -32.73 12.26 -7.64
C THR A 381 -31.36 12.73 -7.10
N VAL A 382 -30.87 13.87 -7.57
CA VAL A 382 -29.58 14.45 -7.14
C VAL A 382 -29.53 14.81 -5.64
N ASP A 383 -30.69 15.02 -5.02
CA ASP A 383 -30.79 15.39 -3.59
C ASP A 383 -31.06 14.17 -2.68
N GLU A 384 -31.13 12.98 -3.24
CA GLU A 384 -31.38 11.75 -2.51
C GLU A 384 -30.15 10.85 -2.39
N THR A 385 -30.27 9.86 -1.52
CA THR A 385 -29.32 8.74 -1.42
C THR A 385 -29.99 7.45 -1.86
N ILE A 386 -29.18 6.44 -2.19
CA ILE A 386 -29.62 5.08 -2.46
C ILE A 386 -28.81 4.09 -1.64
N THR A 387 -29.48 3.09 -1.06
CA THR A 387 -28.86 2.13 -0.14
C THR A 387 -28.95 0.71 -0.70
N PHE A 388 -27.79 0.06 -0.74
CA PHE A 388 -27.65 -1.34 -1.12
C PHE A 388 -27.39 -2.17 0.14
N THR A 389 -28.17 -3.24 0.30
CA THR A 389 -28.08 -4.14 1.45
C THR A 389 -27.82 -5.57 0.99
N ILE A 390 -26.83 -6.21 1.60
CA ILE A 390 -26.46 -7.59 1.33
C ILE A 390 -26.14 -8.32 2.64
N CYS A 391 -26.53 -9.58 2.73
CA CYS A 391 -26.19 -10.41 3.85
C CYS A 391 -24.89 -11.17 3.58
N ILE A 392 -23.96 -11.15 4.53
CA ILE A 392 -22.69 -11.88 4.47
C ILE A 392 -22.68 -12.92 5.57
N LYS A 393 -22.41 -14.16 5.21
CA LYS A 393 -22.33 -15.29 6.13
C LYS A 393 -20.94 -15.91 6.12
N ASN A 394 -20.38 -16.15 7.31
CA ASN A 394 -19.21 -16.98 7.45
C ASN A 394 -19.62 -18.47 7.36
N THR A 395 -19.19 -19.14 6.30
CA THR A 395 -19.52 -20.57 6.05
C THR A 395 -18.37 -21.51 6.42
N GLY A 396 -17.26 -21.00 6.94
CA GLY A 396 -16.13 -21.80 7.38
C GLY A 396 -16.13 -22.07 8.87
N THR A 397 -14.99 -22.53 9.38
CA THR A 397 -14.84 -23.06 10.73
C THR A 397 -14.12 -22.14 11.72
N CYS A 398 -13.54 -21.05 11.24
CA CYS A 398 -12.87 -20.05 12.08
C CYS A 398 -13.48 -18.66 11.88
N GLU A 399 -13.28 -17.80 12.86
CA GLU A 399 -13.63 -16.38 12.74
C GLU A 399 -12.81 -15.71 11.64
N GLY A 400 -13.43 -14.78 10.93
CA GLY A 400 -12.75 -13.99 9.91
C GLY A 400 -13.44 -12.68 9.63
N GLN A 401 -12.81 -11.88 8.79
CA GLN A 401 -13.36 -10.60 8.36
C GLN A 401 -13.40 -10.53 6.83
N GLU A 402 -14.51 -10.03 6.29
CA GLU A 402 -14.69 -9.80 4.86
C GLU A 402 -14.85 -8.31 4.56
N VAL A 403 -14.28 -7.86 3.43
CA VAL A 403 -14.45 -6.50 2.93
C VAL A 403 -15.41 -6.52 1.76
N VAL A 404 -16.64 -6.15 2.00
CA VAL A 404 -17.67 -6.00 0.97
C VAL A 404 -17.41 -4.72 0.19
N GLN A 405 -17.18 -4.83 -1.12
CA GLN A 405 -16.83 -3.72 -2.01
C GLN A 405 -18.02 -3.39 -2.91
N LEU A 406 -18.36 -2.09 -3.00
CA LEU A 406 -19.39 -1.57 -3.89
C LEU A 406 -18.72 -0.79 -5.02
N TYR A 407 -18.88 -1.28 -6.22
CA TYR A 407 -18.50 -0.57 -7.43
C TYR A 407 -19.76 -0.06 -8.16
N ILE A 408 -19.62 1.08 -8.81
CA ILE A 408 -20.67 1.66 -9.66
C ILE A 408 -20.16 1.68 -11.10
N SER A 409 -21.01 1.24 -12.01
CA SER A 409 -20.80 1.28 -13.46
C SER A 409 -21.82 2.23 -14.07
N ASP A 410 -21.35 3.30 -14.68
CA ASP A 410 -22.15 4.16 -15.53
C ASP A 410 -22.29 3.50 -16.91
N LYS A 411 -23.51 3.41 -17.43
CA LYS A 411 -23.76 2.74 -18.71
C LYS A 411 -23.73 3.68 -19.90
N LYS A 412 -23.89 4.98 -19.66
CA LYS A 412 -23.91 5.99 -20.71
C LYS A 412 -23.54 7.36 -20.14
N SER A 413 -22.35 7.81 -20.40
CA SER A 413 -21.82 9.10 -19.97
C SER A 413 -21.42 9.95 -21.18
N SER A 414 -21.45 11.28 -21.02
CA SER A 414 -20.99 12.21 -22.03
C SER A 414 -19.47 12.19 -22.24
N LEU A 415 -18.72 11.84 -21.20
CA LEU A 415 -17.26 11.63 -21.25
C LEU A 415 -16.90 10.16 -21.00
N PRO A 416 -15.73 9.70 -21.46
CA PRO A 416 -15.26 8.35 -21.17
C PRO A 416 -15.18 8.08 -19.68
N ARG A 417 -15.76 6.96 -19.21
CA ARG A 417 -15.75 6.53 -17.81
C ARG A 417 -15.13 5.14 -17.67
N PRO A 418 -14.52 4.82 -16.52
CA PRO A 418 -14.11 3.46 -16.21
C PRO A 418 -15.30 2.47 -16.27
N VAL A 419 -15.02 1.22 -16.63
CA VAL A 419 -16.03 0.14 -16.67
C VAL A 419 -16.80 0.05 -15.36
N LYS A 420 -16.11 0.27 -14.24
CA LYS A 420 -16.64 0.39 -12.89
C LYS A 420 -15.70 1.18 -12.01
N GLU A 421 -16.22 1.78 -10.94
CA GLU A 421 -15.44 2.53 -9.96
C GLU A 421 -15.84 2.13 -8.54
N LEU A 422 -14.86 1.90 -7.67
CA LEU A 422 -15.11 1.66 -6.25
C LEU A 422 -15.69 2.95 -5.63
N LYS A 423 -16.89 2.86 -5.07
CA LYS A 423 -17.59 3.99 -4.45
C LYS A 423 -17.91 3.77 -2.97
N GLY A 424 -17.69 2.55 -2.47
CA GLY A 424 -17.83 2.25 -1.06
C GLY A 424 -17.31 0.87 -0.71
N PHE A 425 -16.96 0.70 0.56
CA PHE A 425 -16.63 -0.62 1.11
C PHE A 425 -16.93 -0.67 2.59
N LYS A 426 -17.13 -1.89 3.10
CA LYS A 426 -17.34 -2.11 4.54
C LYS A 426 -16.71 -3.42 4.96
N LYS A 427 -15.85 -3.38 5.99
CA LYS A 427 -15.26 -4.55 6.62
C LYS A 427 -16.21 -5.07 7.71
N VAL A 428 -16.48 -6.37 7.71
CA VAL A 428 -17.36 -7.03 8.67
C VAL A 428 -16.69 -8.25 9.27
N ARG A 429 -16.71 -8.35 10.61
CA ARG A 429 -16.21 -9.49 11.38
C ARG A 429 -17.34 -10.47 11.67
N LEU A 430 -17.08 -11.76 11.43
CA LEU A 430 -18.07 -12.84 11.52
C LEU A 430 -17.46 -14.08 12.20
N ALA A 431 -18.09 -14.53 13.26
CA ALA A 431 -17.80 -15.84 13.84
C ALA A 431 -18.26 -16.97 12.88
N PRO A 432 -17.80 -18.22 13.07
CA PRO A 432 -18.29 -19.36 12.29
C PRO A 432 -19.82 -19.47 12.33
N GLY A 433 -20.43 -19.57 11.13
CA GLY A 433 -21.88 -19.63 10.98
C GLY A 433 -22.64 -18.31 11.15
N GLU A 434 -21.98 -17.25 11.64
CA GLU A 434 -22.60 -15.94 11.84
C GLU A 434 -22.92 -15.29 10.49
N GLU A 435 -24.02 -14.52 10.50
CA GLU A 435 -24.54 -13.79 9.35
C GLU A 435 -24.86 -12.35 9.76
N LYS A 436 -24.42 -11.38 8.94
CA LYS A 436 -24.67 -9.95 9.17
C LYS A 436 -25.10 -9.25 7.90
N GLU A 437 -26.03 -8.32 8.06
CA GLU A 437 -26.37 -7.38 6.99
C GLU A 437 -25.30 -6.30 6.86
N VAL A 438 -24.89 -6.04 5.63
CA VAL A 438 -23.99 -4.97 5.25
C VAL A 438 -24.75 -4.00 4.36
N THR A 439 -24.79 -2.74 4.79
CA THR A 439 -25.41 -1.64 4.05
C THR A 439 -24.34 -0.70 3.53
N LEU A 440 -24.47 -0.29 2.27
CA LEU A 440 -23.62 0.66 1.58
C LEU A 440 -24.53 1.70 0.91
N THR A 441 -24.39 2.96 1.34
CA THR A 441 -25.20 4.09 0.85
C THR A 441 -24.35 5.01 0.00
N ILE A 442 -24.88 5.44 -1.12
CA ILE A 442 -24.24 6.44 -1.99
C ILE A 442 -25.19 7.60 -2.26
N ASP A 443 -24.63 8.71 -2.64
CA ASP A 443 -25.28 9.93 -3.09
C ASP A 443 -24.83 10.32 -4.50
N LYS A 444 -25.15 11.53 -4.95
CA LYS A 444 -24.73 12.05 -6.25
C LYS A 444 -23.22 12.13 -6.44
N GLU A 445 -22.44 12.35 -5.36
CA GLU A 445 -20.99 12.46 -5.48
C GLU A 445 -20.37 11.15 -5.96
N ALA A 446 -20.94 10.01 -5.54
CA ALA A 446 -20.49 8.71 -6.01
C ALA A 446 -20.76 8.48 -7.51
N LEU A 447 -21.72 9.19 -8.10
CA LEU A 447 -22.08 9.10 -9.51
C LEU A 447 -21.38 10.16 -10.36
N SER A 448 -20.84 11.21 -9.74
CA SER A 448 -20.22 12.35 -10.40
C SER A 448 -18.88 11.99 -11.04
N PHE A 449 -18.53 12.74 -12.07
CA PHE A 449 -17.23 12.80 -12.70
C PHE A 449 -16.79 14.25 -12.88
N PHE A 450 -15.49 14.49 -13.00
CA PHE A 450 -14.99 15.83 -13.27
C PHE A 450 -14.97 16.08 -14.78
N ASP A 451 -15.62 17.17 -15.19
CA ASP A 451 -15.59 17.67 -16.57
C ASP A 451 -14.47 18.71 -16.66
N ASP A 452 -13.41 18.39 -17.35
CA ASP A 452 -12.21 19.22 -17.49
C ASP A 452 -12.41 20.43 -18.42
N VAL A 453 -13.42 20.40 -19.26
CA VAL A 453 -13.80 21.55 -20.11
C VAL A 453 -14.59 22.58 -19.32
N ARG A 454 -15.51 22.11 -18.47
CA ARG A 454 -16.34 22.95 -17.60
C ARG A 454 -15.63 23.33 -16.29
N HIS A 455 -14.57 22.60 -15.92
CA HIS A 455 -13.89 22.68 -14.64
C HIS A 455 -14.79 22.48 -13.42
N GLU A 456 -15.72 21.54 -13.52
CA GLU A 456 -16.68 21.24 -12.45
C GLU A 456 -16.98 19.74 -12.34
N TRP A 457 -17.47 19.33 -11.15
CA TRP A 457 -18.04 18.00 -10.96
C TRP A 457 -19.45 17.93 -11.52
N VAL A 458 -19.69 17.00 -12.43
CA VAL A 458 -20.94 16.79 -13.14
C VAL A 458 -21.53 15.45 -12.75
N VAL A 459 -22.85 15.42 -12.60
CA VAL A 459 -23.65 14.19 -12.52
C VAL A 459 -24.72 14.22 -13.61
N GLU A 460 -24.87 13.13 -14.34
CA GLU A 460 -25.82 13.02 -15.44
C GLU A 460 -26.94 12.03 -15.10
N PRO A 461 -28.21 12.36 -15.41
CA PRO A 461 -29.29 11.39 -15.35
C PRO A 461 -29.03 10.20 -16.30
N GLY A 462 -29.31 9.01 -15.81
CA GLY A 462 -29.06 7.80 -16.61
C GLY A 462 -29.19 6.51 -15.81
N ASP A 463 -28.85 5.42 -16.51
CA ASP A 463 -28.88 4.06 -15.95
C ASP A 463 -27.51 3.68 -15.41
N PHE A 464 -27.49 3.19 -14.17
CA PHE A 464 -26.32 2.72 -13.46
C PHE A 464 -26.47 1.26 -13.05
N GLU A 465 -25.34 0.62 -12.82
CA GLU A 465 -25.28 -0.72 -12.22
C GLU A 465 -24.41 -0.69 -10.96
N ALA A 466 -25.00 -1.04 -9.82
CA ALA A 466 -24.26 -1.30 -8.59
C ALA A 466 -23.78 -2.75 -8.58
N ILE A 467 -22.50 -2.93 -8.24
CA ILE A 467 -21.78 -4.21 -8.30
C ILE A 467 -21.19 -4.47 -6.93
N ILE A 468 -21.67 -5.50 -6.24
CA ILE A 468 -21.06 -6.00 -5.01
C ILE A 468 -20.00 -7.04 -5.38
N ALA A 469 -18.81 -6.87 -4.83
CA ALA A 469 -17.66 -7.71 -5.14
C ALA A 469 -16.77 -7.96 -3.91
N ALA A 470 -15.95 -9.01 -3.98
CA ALA A 470 -14.87 -9.30 -3.04
C ALA A 470 -13.51 -8.77 -3.54
N SER A 471 -13.42 -8.45 -4.84
CA SER A 471 -12.29 -7.75 -5.47
C SER A 471 -12.77 -7.14 -6.81
N ALA A 472 -11.92 -6.39 -7.49
CA ALA A 472 -12.25 -5.82 -8.80
C ALA A 472 -12.65 -6.87 -9.85
N THR A 473 -12.24 -8.13 -9.69
CA THR A 473 -12.59 -9.23 -10.63
C THR A 473 -13.53 -10.28 -10.03
N ASP A 474 -13.63 -10.37 -8.70
CA ASP A 474 -14.51 -11.35 -8.03
C ASP A 474 -15.89 -10.73 -7.74
N ILE A 475 -16.71 -10.65 -8.81
CA ILE A 475 -18.04 -10.06 -8.76
C ILE A 475 -19.03 -11.05 -8.14
N LYS A 476 -19.73 -10.61 -7.09
CA LYS A 476 -20.69 -11.44 -6.34
C LYS A 476 -22.14 -11.17 -6.77
N LYS A 477 -22.56 -9.91 -6.82
CA LYS A 477 -23.97 -9.52 -7.14
C LYS A 477 -23.99 -8.22 -7.91
N LYS A 478 -25.09 -8.02 -8.67
CA LYS A 478 -25.35 -6.79 -9.42
C LYS A 478 -26.81 -6.37 -9.31
N VAL A 479 -27.06 -5.08 -9.31
CA VAL A 479 -28.42 -4.52 -9.41
C VAL A 479 -28.40 -3.22 -10.18
N LYS A 480 -29.42 -3.01 -11.03
CA LYS A 480 -29.60 -1.78 -11.81
C LYS A 480 -30.41 -0.77 -11.03
N PHE A 481 -30.06 0.49 -11.20
CA PHE A 481 -30.81 1.65 -10.70
C PHE A 481 -30.62 2.83 -11.65
N ALA A 482 -31.37 3.91 -11.44
CA ALA A 482 -31.29 5.11 -12.27
C ALA A 482 -31.14 6.38 -11.43
N LEU A 483 -30.45 7.37 -11.97
CA LEU A 483 -30.54 8.77 -11.58
C LEU A 483 -31.52 9.49 -12.48
N LYS A 484 -32.47 10.26 -11.89
CA LYS A 484 -33.49 11.04 -12.58
C LYS A 484 -33.20 12.52 -12.55
#